data_f69e9942943d6d3a0babe60d55bfdc0f
#
_entry.id   f69e9942943d6d3a0babe60d55bfdc0f
#
_cell.length_a   1.000
_cell.length_b   1.000
_cell.length_c   1.000
_cell.angle_alpha   90.00
_cell.angle_beta   90.00
_cell.angle_gamma   90.00
#
_symmetry.space_group_name_H-M   'P 1'
#
loop_
_entity.id
_entity.type
_entity.pdbx_description
1 polymer ?
#
loop_
_entity_poly.entity_id
_entity_poly.type
_entity_poly.pdbx_seq_one_letter_code
_entity_poly.pdbx_strand_id
1 'polypeptide(L)'
;MGSHSSEDFTALWAQHDLGEVVVSAKEVHDRVCELGRQITIDYALNPPLLVCVLKGAINFMSDLMRAIELPVEVDFMAVSSYGAATKTSGVVRIVKDLDVDLLDREVLIVEDVVDSGLTLNYLRHYLGARNPKSLEVCALLLKEGEQRVEQSLKYVGFTIPSDFVVGYGLDVNERYRNLDAIYTFTGEA
;
A
#
# COMPACT_ATOMS: atom_id res chain seq x y z
N MET A 1 -19.76 18.47 -28.47
CA MET A 1 -18.97 17.85 -27.45
C MET A 1 -18.32 18.99 -26.64
N GLY A 2 -18.83 19.31 -25.48
CA GLY A 2 -18.28 20.36 -24.62
C GLY A 2 -16.95 19.91 -24.03
N SER A 3 -15.91 20.72 -24.20
CA SER A 3 -14.63 20.51 -23.52
C SER A 3 -14.82 20.88 -22.05
N HIS A 4 -14.91 19.90 -21.16
CA HIS A 4 -14.84 20.18 -19.73
C HIS A 4 -13.39 20.61 -19.40
N SER A 5 -13.25 21.75 -18.73
CA SER A 5 -11.96 22.23 -18.25
C SER A 5 -11.50 21.45 -17.02
N SER A 6 -10.20 21.45 -16.72
CA SER A 6 -9.67 20.83 -15.47
C SER A 6 -10.31 21.43 -14.20
N GLU A 7 -10.77 22.66 -14.25
CA GLU A 7 -11.50 23.35 -13.16
C GLU A 7 -12.86 22.72 -12.88
N ASP A 8 -13.56 22.21 -13.92
CA ASP A 8 -14.86 21.53 -13.74
C ASP A 8 -14.72 20.22 -12.95
N PHE A 9 -13.62 19.50 -13.14
CA PHE A 9 -13.35 18.26 -12.41
C PHE A 9 -12.95 18.54 -10.95
N THR A 10 -12.18 19.58 -10.68
CA THR A 10 -11.81 19.98 -9.33
C THR A 10 -13.05 20.37 -8.51
N ALA A 11 -14.01 21.07 -9.13
CA ALA A 11 -15.28 21.41 -8.50
C ALA A 11 -16.17 20.18 -8.18
N LEU A 12 -16.12 19.13 -9.01
CA LEU A 12 -16.79 17.87 -8.74
C LEU A 12 -16.22 17.15 -7.50
N TRP A 13 -14.91 17.15 -7.33
CA TRP A 13 -14.26 16.53 -6.17
C TRP A 13 -14.45 17.34 -4.87
N ALA A 14 -14.54 18.67 -4.95
CA ALA A 14 -14.80 19.53 -3.79
C ALA A 14 -16.17 19.30 -3.12
N GLN A 15 -17.09 18.59 -3.78
CA GLN A 15 -18.41 18.20 -3.22
C GLN A 15 -18.37 16.84 -2.49
N HIS A 16 -17.19 16.22 -2.35
CA HIS A 16 -17.06 14.82 -1.96
C HIS A 16 -16.23 14.58 -0.68
N ASP A 17 -16.35 15.46 0.31
CA ASP A 17 -15.72 15.27 1.63
C ASP A 17 -14.20 15.06 1.60
N LEU A 18 -13.52 15.51 0.55
CA LEU A 18 -12.06 15.56 0.47
C LEU A 18 -11.55 16.76 1.27
N GLY A 19 -10.63 16.49 2.19
CA GLY A 19 -9.93 17.50 2.95
C GLY A 19 -8.63 17.96 2.27
N GLU A 20 -7.61 18.20 3.07
CA GLU A 20 -6.32 18.68 2.59
C GLU A 20 -5.51 17.60 1.88
N VAL A 21 -4.62 18.02 0.98
CA VAL A 21 -3.60 17.15 0.38
C VAL A 21 -2.58 16.78 1.44
N VAL A 22 -2.47 15.50 1.76
CA VAL A 22 -1.47 14.96 2.69
C VAL A 22 -0.15 14.69 1.97
N VAL A 23 -0.23 14.09 0.77
CA VAL A 23 0.91 13.86 -0.12
C VAL A 23 0.47 14.14 -1.55
N SER A 24 1.14 15.07 -2.22
CA SER A 24 0.83 15.41 -3.61
C SER A 24 1.25 14.29 -4.57
N ALA A 25 0.65 14.25 -5.76
CA ALA A 25 1.00 13.30 -6.82
C ALA A 25 2.49 13.35 -7.18
N LYS A 26 3.09 14.56 -7.17
CA LYS A 26 4.51 14.73 -7.44
C LYS A 26 5.38 14.10 -6.35
N GLU A 27 5.06 14.33 -5.08
CA GLU A 27 5.79 13.73 -3.96
C GLU A 27 5.69 12.22 -3.97
N VAL A 28 4.49 11.67 -4.22
CA VAL A 28 4.29 10.22 -4.40
C VAL A 28 5.21 9.69 -5.50
N HIS A 29 5.17 10.30 -6.69
CA HIS A 29 6.01 9.88 -7.82
C HIS A 29 7.51 9.92 -7.48
N ASP A 30 7.99 11.02 -6.94
CA ASP A 30 9.42 11.19 -6.60
C ASP A 30 9.86 10.12 -5.58
N ARG A 31 9.03 9.88 -4.54
CA ARG A 31 9.33 8.90 -3.51
C ARG A 31 9.30 7.46 -4.01
N VAL A 32 8.36 7.12 -4.88
CA VAL A 32 8.31 5.80 -5.53
C VAL A 32 9.56 5.53 -6.36
N CYS A 33 10.03 6.54 -7.10
CA CYS A 33 11.30 6.45 -7.84
C CYS A 33 12.51 6.24 -6.92
N GLU A 34 12.55 6.90 -5.75
CA GLU A 34 13.61 6.67 -4.76
C GLU A 34 13.58 5.26 -4.19
N LEU A 35 12.39 4.77 -3.79
CA LEU A 35 12.20 3.42 -3.29
C LEU A 35 12.60 2.38 -4.34
N GLY A 36 12.20 2.58 -5.59
CA GLY A 36 12.59 1.70 -6.71
C GLY A 36 14.10 1.59 -6.87
N ARG A 37 14.82 2.72 -6.79
CA ARG A 37 16.30 2.73 -6.82
C ARG A 37 16.93 2.01 -5.62
N GLN A 38 16.41 2.20 -4.41
CA GLN A 38 16.89 1.52 -3.21
C GLN A 38 16.70 0.00 -3.34
N ILE A 39 15.51 -0.44 -3.75
CA ILE A 39 15.21 -1.86 -3.98
C ILE A 39 16.09 -2.45 -5.08
N THR A 40 16.33 -1.71 -6.16
CA THR A 40 17.22 -2.13 -7.25
C THR A 40 18.64 -2.42 -6.73
N ILE A 41 19.18 -1.55 -5.87
CA ILE A 41 20.51 -1.72 -5.29
C ILE A 41 20.53 -2.89 -4.30
N ASP A 42 19.55 -2.95 -3.40
CA ASP A 42 19.53 -3.95 -2.32
C ASP A 42 19.32 -5.39 -2.84
N TYR A 43 18.63 -5.54 -3.97
CA TYR A 43 18.29 -6.83 -4.56
C TYR A 43 19.02 -7.12 -5.88
N ALA A 44 20.09 -6.41 -6.18
CA ALA A 44 20.81 -6.51 -7.47
C ALA A 44 21.24 -7.93 -7.85
N LEU A 45 21.55 -8.79 -6.87
CA LEU A 45 21.98 -10.17 -7.10
C LEU A 45 20.84 -11.18 -7.11
N ASN A 46 19.75 -10.89 -6.44
CA ASN A 46 18.61 -11.77 -6.28
C ASN A 46 17.31 -10.94 -6.33
N PRO A 47 16.74 -10.70 -7.53
CA PRO A 47 15.52 -9.94 -7.69
C PRO A 47 14.36 -10.51 -6.83
N PRO A 48 13.60 -9.67 -6.12
CA PRO A 48 12.55 -10.15 -5.24
C PRO A 48 11.28 -10.51 -6.00
N LEU A 49 10.50 -11.41 -5.42
CA LEU A 49 9.07 -11.53 -5.70
C LEU A 49 8.35 -10.38 -4.98
N LEU A 50 7.69 -9.51 -5.73
CA LEU A 50 6.82 -8.47 -5.18
C LEU A 50 5.44 -9.06 -4.91
N VAL A 51 4.98 -8.98 -3.66
CA VAL A 51 3.65 -9.44 -3.25
C VAL A 51 2.78 -8.23 -2.96
N CYS A 52 1.84 -7.95 -3.86
CA CYS A 52 0.88 -6.85 -3.70
C CYS A 52 -0.30 -7.26 -2.82
N VAL A 53 -0.58 -6.50 -1.78
CA VAL A 53 -1.77 -6.69 -0.95
C VAL A 53 -2.93 -5.86 -1.49
N LEU A 54 -3.89 -6.54 -2.11
CA LEU A 54 -5.04 -5.91 -2.76
C LEU A 54 -6.10 -5.46 -1.73
N LYS A 55 -6.88 -4.38 -2.00
CA LYS A 55 -6.88 -3.61 -3.25
C LYS A 55 -6.03 -2.33 -3.16
N GLY A 56 -5.81 -1.79 -1.96
CA GLY A 56 -5.25 -0.46 -1.73
C GLY A 56 -3.87 -0.26 -2.34
N ALA A 57 -3.01 -1.28 -2.28
CA ALA A 57 -1.64 -1.19 -2.78
C ALA A 57 -1.50 -1.23 -4.33
N ILE A 58 -2.60 -1.34 -5.10
CA ILE A 58 -2.50 -1.58 -6.54
C ILE A 58 -1.78 -0.47 -7.31
N ASN A 59 -2.07 0.80 -7.00
CA ASN A 59 -1.43 1.94 -7.67
C ASN A 59 0.04 2.01 -7.30
N PHE A 60 0.35 1.87 -6.01
CA PHE A 60 1.72 1.85 -5.52
C PHE A 60 2.53 0.71 -6.14
N MET A 61 1.99 -0.52 -6.18
CA MET A 61 2.63 -1.66 -6.81
C MET A 61 2.92 -1.40 -8.29
N SER A 62 1.94 -0.87 -9.02
CA SER A 62 2.09 -0.56 -10.45
C SER A 62 3.22 0.41 -10.73
N ASP A 63 3.36 1.45 -9.92
CA ASP A 63 4.41 2.44 -10.10
C ASP A 63 5.76 1.95 -9.57
N LEU A 64 5.77 1.26 -8.42
CA LEU A 64 6.99 0.73 -7.82
C LEU A 64 7.68 -0.30 -8.73
N MET A 65 6.93 -1.28 -9.29
CA MET A 65 7.51 -2.29 -10.15
C MET A 65 8.15 -1.70 -11.43
N ARG A 66 7.64 -0.56 -11.92
CA ARG A 66 8.23 0.17 -13.06
C ARG A 66 9.46 1.00 -12.68
N ALA A 67 9.56 1.40 -11.41
CA ALA A 67 10.70 2.13 -10.88
C ALA A 67 11.89 1.22 -10.49
N ILE A 68 11.66 -0.09 -10.36
CA ILE A 68 12.71 -1.09 -10.08
C ILE A 68 13.34 -1.54 -11.39
N GLU A 69 14.67 -1.41 -11.49
CA GLU A 69 15.45 -1.76 -12.70
C GLU A 69 15.97 -3.21 -12.66
N LEU A 70 15.17 -4.13 -12.10
CA LEU A 70 15.46 -5.57 -12.04
C LEU A 70 14.31 -6.37 -12.66
N PRO A 71 14.56 -7.58 -13.17
CA PRO A 71 13.51 -8.47 -13.67
C PRO A 71 12.72 -9.08 -12.49
N VAL A 72 11.85 -8.29 -11.86
CA VAL A 72 11.03 -8.71 -10.71
C VAL A 72 9.86 -9.57 -11.16
N GLU A 73 9.48 -10.52 -10.32
CA GLU A 73 8.22 -11.23 -10.42
C GLU A 73 7.17 -10.56 -9.54
N VAL A 74 5.89 -10.71 -9.89
CA VAL A 74 4.77 -10.09 -9.17
C VAL A 74 3.70 -11.12 -8.91
N ASP A 75 3.18 -11.16 -7.68
CA ASP A 75 1.98 -11.90 -7.33
C ASP A 75 1.07 -11.04 -6.43
N PHE A 76 -0.18 -11.45 -6.29
CA PHE A 76 -1.22 -10.71 -5.62
C PHE A 76 -1.89 -11.55 -4.55
N MET A 77 -2.09 -10.95 -3.38
CA MET A 77 -2.95 -11.53 -2.37
C MET A 77 -4.03 -10.53 -1.95
N ALA A 78 -5.13 -11.04 -1.44
CA ALA A 78 -6.19 -10.22 -0.90
C ALA A 78 -6.56 -10.68 0.50
N VAL A 79 -6.67 -9.73 1.41
CA VAL A 79 -7.10 -9.96 2.77
C VAL A 79 -8.33 -9.12 3.09
N SER A 80 -9.18 -9.63 3.97
CA SER A 80 -10.27 -8.85 4.55
C SER A 80 -10.11 -8.83 6.06
N SER A 81 -10.23 -7.64 6.66
CA SER A 81 -10.41 -7.51 8.09
C SER A 81 -11.87 -7.82 8.42
N TYR A 82 -12.12 -8.89 9.16
CA TYR A 82 -13.49 -9.21 9.60
C TYR A 82 -13.85 -8.29 10.77
N GLY A 83 -14.80 -7.35 10.57
CA GLY A 83 -15.39 -6.59 11.65
C GLY A 83 -15.32 -5.08 11.58
N ALA A 84 -15.68 -4.48 10.45
CA ALA A 84 -15.96 -3.02 10.40
C ALA A 84 -17.11 -2.56 11.34
N ALA A 85 -17.82 -3.50 11.98
CA ALA A 85 -18.96 -3.20 12.83
C ALA A 85 -18.77 -3.47 14.35
N THR A 86 -17.65 -4.12 14.77
CA THR A 86 -17.43 -4.35 16.22
C THR A 86 -15.96 -4.37 16.57
N LYS A 87 -15.60 -3.59 17.58
CA LYS A 87 -14.23 -3.26 18.07
C LYS A 87 -13.34 -4.42 18.58
N THR A 88 -13.57 -5.68 18.24
CA THR A 88 -12.99 -6.76 19.05
C THR A 88 -12.39 -7.99 18.37
N SER A 89 -12.32 -8.18 17.07
CA SER A 89 -11.78 -9.48 16.63
C SER A 89 -10.41 -9.47 15.95
N GLY A 90 -9.97 -8.41 15.31
CA GLY A 90 -8.62 -8.40 14.68
C GLY A 90 -8.33 -9.60 13.76
N VAL A 91 -9.36 -10.35 13.38
CA VAL A 91 -9.22 -11.57 12.57
C VAL A 91 -9.03 -11.16 11.12
N VAL A 92 -7.83 -11.40 10.60
CA VAL A 92 -7.51 -11.25 9.18
C VAL A 92 -7.88 -12.54 8.45
N ARG A 93 -8.63 -12.44 7.37
CA ARG A 93 -8.97 -13.56 6.50
C ARG A 93 -8.33 -13.39 5.13
N ILE A 94 -7.67 -14.43 4.64
CA ILE A 94 -7.17 -14.48 3.27
C ILE A 94 -8.34 -14.78 2.33
N VAL A 95 -8.57 -13.87 1.38
CA VAL A 95 -9.60 -13.96 0.34
C VAL A 95 -9.00 -14.55 -0.95
N LYS A 96 -7.80 -14.09 -1.33
CA LYS A 96 -6.97 -14.66 -2.40
C LYS A 96 -5.57 -14.90 -1.85
N ASP A 97 -5.08 -16.09 -2.01
CA ASP A 97 -3.71 -16.48 -1.68
C ASP A 97 -2.79 -16.36 -2.91
N LEU A 98 -1.49 -16.43 -2.68
CA LEU A 98 -0.48 -16.43 -3.73
C LEU A 98 -0.60 -17.69 -4.60
N ASP A 99 -0.29 -17.52 -5.88
CA ASP A 99 -0.27 -18.61 -6.85
C ASP A 99 1.11 -19.28 -6.93
N VAL A 100 2.16 -18.64 -6.40
CA VAL A 100 3.56 -19.10 -6.45
C VAL A 100 4.04 -19.63 -5.10
N ASP A 101 5.03 -20.53 -5.15
CA ASP A 101 5.76 -21.00 -3.97
C ASP A 101 6.77 -19.95 -3.51
N LEU A 102 6.96 -19.82 -2.19
CA LEU A 102 7.88 -18.85 -1.57
C LEU A 102 9.21 -19.47 -1.12
N LEU A 103 9.34 -20.81 -1.18
CA LEU A 103 10.53 -21.50 -0.67
C LEU A 103 11.81 -20.92 -1.29
N ASP A 104 12.77 -20.54 -0.44
CA ASP A 104 14.08 -19.99 -0.81
C ASP A 104 14.06 -18.71 -1.68
N ARG A 105 12.91 -17.99 -1.74
CA ARG A 105 12.77 -16.74 -2.50
C ARG A 105 12.99 -15.50 -1.64
N GLU A 106 13.56 -14.46 -2.25
CA GLU A 106 13.49 -13.11 -1.69
C GLU A 106 12.07 -12.58 -1.92
N VAL A 107 11.36 -12.22 -0.84
CA VAL A 107 9.96 -11.76 -0.91
C VAL A 107 9.85 -10.34 -0.35
N LEU A 108 9.20 -9.47 -1.10
CA LEU A 108 8.90 -8.09 -0.69
C LEU A 108 7.40 -7.85 -0.72
N ILE A 109 6.79 -7.74 0.46
CA ILE A 109 5.38 -7.36 0.61
C ILE A 109 5.25 -5.88 0.28
N VAL A 110 4.30 -5.53 -0.59
CA VAL A 110 3.98 -4.15 -0.98
C VAL A 110 2.61 -3.79 -0.43
N GLU A 111 2.60 -2.83 0.50
CA GLU A 111 1.41 -2.34 1.22
C GLU A 111 1.17 -0.86 0.94
N ASP A 112 -0.09 -0.46 0.91
CA ASP A 112 -0.50 0.94 0.80
C ASP A 112 -0.31 1.70 2.13
N VAL A 113 -0.83 1.17 3.21
CA VAL A 113 -0.78 1.81 4.53
C VAL A 113 -0.58 0.80 5.66
N VAL A 114 0.33 1.12 6.55
CA VAL A 114 0.50 0.44 7.84
C VAL A 114 -0.02 1.36 8.93
N ASP A 115 -1.14 0.94 9.54
CA ASP A 115 -1.78 1.62 10.67
C ASP A 115 -1.39 0.90 11.98
N SER A 116 -2.24 0.08 12.56
CA SER A 116 -1.96 -0.68 13.79
C SER A 116 -0.89 -1.76 13.63
N GLY A 117 -0.59 -2.17 12.41
CA GLY A 117 0.35 -3.25 12.09
C GLY A 117 -0.20 -4.67 12.25
N LEU A 118 -1.43 -4.85 12.71
CA LEU A 118 -2.02 -6.18 12.94
C LEU A 118 -2.11 -7.02 11.66
N THR A 119 -2.57 -6.42 10.57
CA THR A 119 -2.63 -7.09 9.26
C THR A 119 -1.24 -7.51 8.79
N LEU A 120 -0.28 -6.61 8.91
CA LEU A 120 1.09 -6.86 8.49
C LEU A 120 1.75 -7.98 9.30
N ASN A 121 1.58 -7.99 10.63
CA ASN A 121 2.10 -9.07 11.47
C ASN A 121 1.49 -10.43 11.08
N TYR A 122 0.19 -10.47 10.82
CA TYR A 122 -0.48 -11.67 10.32
C TYR A 122 0.12 -12.14 8.99
N LEU A 123 0.30 -11.23 8.03
CA LEU A 123 0.90 -11.55 6.73
C LEU A 123 2.33 -12.06 6.86
N ARG A 124 3.15 -11.44 7.71
CA ARG A 124 4.52 -11.88 7.98
C ARG A 124 4.54 -13.31 8.54
N HIS A 125 3.70 -13.62 9.51
CA HIS A 125 3.59 -14.99 10.04
C HIS A 125 3.13 -15.98 8.98
N TYR A 126 2.08 -15.62 8.23
CA TYR A 126 1.49 -16.49 7.23
C TYR A 126 2.45 -16.81 6.08
N LEU A 127 3.10 -15.79 5.53
CA LEU A 127 4.05 -15.96 4.43
C LEU A 127 5.39 -16.52 4.93
N GLY A 128 5.85 -16.13 6.10
CA GLY A 128 7.08 -16.63 6.72
C GLY A 128 7.06 -18.14 6.98
N ALA A 129 5.88 -18.71 7.28
CA ALA A 129 5.69 -20.16 7.45
C ALA A 129 5.98 -20.97 6.16
N ARG A 130 6.08 -20.31 4.99
CA ARG A 130 6.42 -20.93 3.70
C ARG A 130 7.92 -20.92 3.40
N ASN A 131 8.77 -20.58 4.40
CA ASN A 131 10.22 -20.59 4.34
C ASN A 131 10.83 -19.78 3.19
N PRO A 132 10.44 -18.50 2.98
CA PRO A 132 11.14 -17.63 2.06
C PRO A 132 12.59 -17.44 2.54
N LYS A 133 13.50 -17.11 1.63
CA LYS A 133 14.89 -16.78 1.96
C LYS A 133 14.95 -15.44 2.74
N SER A 134 14.13 -14.48 2.33
CA SER A 134 13.87 -13.26 3.09
C SER A 134 12.41 -12.83 2.93
N LEU A 135 11.88 -12.10 3.92
CA LEU A 135 10.54 -11.56 3.90
C LEU A 135 10.58 -10.13 4.44
N GLU A 136 10.59 -9.18 3.54
CA GLU A 136 10.67 -7.76 3.83
C GLU A 136 9.39 -7.02 3.43
N VAL A 137 9.25 -5.76 3.87
CA VAL A 137 8.06 -4.95 3.61
C VAL A 137 8.44 -3.59 3.04
N CYS A 138 7.71 -3.18 2.01
CA CYS A 138 7.70 -1.84 1.46
C CYS A 138 6.28 -1.26 1.62
N ALA A 139 6.13 -0.31 2.53
CA ALA A 139 4.87 0.39 2.76
C ALA A 139 4.93 1.81 2.19
N LEU A 140 3.90 2.23 1.47
CA LEU A 140 3.81 3.62 0.99
C LEU A 140 3.61 4.57 2.17
N LEU A 141 2.64 4.26 3.04
CA LEU A 141 2.31 5.08 4.19
C LEU A 141 2.50 4.32 5.50
N LEU A 142 3.06 5.02 6.48
CA LEU A 142 3.17 4.59 7.85
C LEU A 142 2.45 5.63 8.71
N LYS A 143 1.37 5.27 9.40
CA LYS A 143 0.67 6.19 10.31
C LYS A 143 1.45 6.37 11.59
N GLU A 144 1.52 7.59 12.11
CA GLU A 144 2.04 7.87 13.45
C GLU A 144 1.13 7.26 14.52
N GLY A 145 1.72 6.76 15.61
CA GLY A 145 0.97 6.21 16.75
C GLY A 145 1.58 4.97 17.37
N GLU A 146 0.81 4.31 18.23
CA GLU A 146 1.20 3.05 18.87
C GLU A 146 1.10 1.87 17.91
N GLN A 147 2.08 1.75 17.04
CA GLN A 147 2.15 0.62 16.14
C GLN A 147 2.60 -0.63 16.88
N ARG A 148 1.91 -1.72 16.61
CA ARG A 148 2.26 -3.06 17.13
C ARG A 148 2.98 -3.89 16.06
N VAL A 149 3.85 -3.24 15.28
CA VAL A 149 4.66 -3.94 14.27
C VAL A 149 5.78 -4.68 14.98
N GLU A 150 5.81 -5.99 14.88
CA GLU A 150 6.79 -6.85 15.57
C GLU A 150 8.21 -6.69 15.01
N GLN A 151 8.34 -6.29 13.76
CA GLN A 151 9.62 -6.06 13.08
C GLN A 151 9.59 -4.74 12.32
N SER A 152 10.71 -4.05 12.24
CA SER A 152 10.85 -2.82 11.47
C SER A 152 10.50 -3.03 10.00
N LEU A 153 9.96 -1.98 9.37
CA LEU A 153 9.74 -1.94 7.92
C LEU A 153 11.07 -1.61 7.23
N LYS A 154 11.43 -2.36 6.19
CA LYS A 154 12.67 -2.09 5.45
C LYS A 154 12.55 -0.83 4.59
N TYR A 155 11.38 -0.64 3.98
CA TYR A 155 11.12 0.53 3.14
C TYR A 155 9.82 1.20 3.58
N VAL A 156 9.89 2.53 3.76
CA VAL A 156 8.72 3.36 4.09
C VAL A 156 8.72 4.58 3.17
N GLY A 157 7.61 4.80 2.50
CA GLY A 157 7.40 5.97 1.66
C GLY A 157 7.31 7.24 2.49
N PHE A 158 6.23 7.37 3.23
CA PHE A 158 5.93 8.53 4.06
C PHE A 158 5.44 8.11 5.45
N THR A 159 5.82 8.86 6.46
CA THR A 159 5.17 8.82 7.77
C THR A 159 4.14 9.94 7.83
N ILE A 160 2.90 9.61 8.13
CA ILE A 160 1.77 10.54 8.14
C ILE A 160 1.03 10.53 9.48
N PRO A 161 0.31 11.59 9.86
CA PRO A 161 -0.60 11.57 11.00
C PRO A 161 -1.63 10.42 10.92
N SER A 162 -2.29 10.13 12.03
CA SER A 162 -3.26 9.02 12.14
C SER A 162 -4.61 9.29 11.46
N ASP A 163 -4.75 10.40 10.73
CA ASP A 163 -5.97 10.79 10.03
C ASP A 163 -6.42 9.72 9.01
N PHE A 164 -7.72 9.70 8.72
CA PHE A 164 -8.25 8.85 7.66
C PHE A 164 -7.92 9.48 6.31
N VAL A 165 -7.30 8.70 5.42
CA VAL A 165 -6.80 9.17 4.13
C VAL A 165 -7.36 8.34 2.97
N VAL A 166 -7.54 8.98 1.82
CA VAL A 166 -8.03 8.39 0.57
C VAL A 166 -7.16 8.85 -0.60
N GLY A 167 -7.27 8.15 -1.72
CA GLY A 167 -6.52 8.45 -2.95
C GLY A 167 -5.31 7.53 -3.16
N TYR A 168 -4.81 7.50 -4.37
CA TYR A 168 -3.69 6.67 -4.81
C TYR A 168 -3.83 5.18 -4.43
N GLY A 169 -5.02 4.64 -4.60
CA GLY A 169 -5.36 3.25 -4.25
C GLY A 169 -6.18 3.11 -2.96
N LEU A 170 -6.00 4.02 -2.01
CA LEU A 170 -6.78 4.08 -0.76
C LEU A 170 -8.22 4.51 -1.03
N ASP A 171 -9.16 3.98 -0.25
CA ASP A 171 -10.59 4.20 -0.48
C ASP A 171 -11.39 4.50 0.78
N VAL A 172 -12.59 4.99 0.54
CA VAL A 172 -13.75 4.88 1.42
C VAL A 172 -14.93 4.38 0.60
N ASN A 173 -15.57 3.29 1.04
CA ASN A 173 -16.70 2.65 0.35
C ASN A 173 -16.42 2.37 -1.15
N GLU A 174 -15.25 1.86 -1.47
CA GLU A 174 -14.74 1.53 -2.82
C GLU A 174 -14.57 2.74 -3.76
N ARG A 175 -14.52 3.97 -3.22
CA ARG A 175 -14.35 5.21 -3.99
C ARG A 175 -13.01 5.84 -3.71
N TYR A 176 -12.58 6.77 -4.56
CA TYR A 176 -11.38 7.60 -4.46
C TYR A 176 -10.05 6.92 -4.81
N ARG A 177 -9.98 5.61 -5.04
CA ARG A 177 -8.73 4.91 -5.40
C ARG A 177 -8.05 5.48 -6.65
N ASN A 178 -8.80 6.13 -7.52
CA ASN A 178 -8.34 6.70 -8.80
C ASN A 178 -7.76 8.11 -8.69
N LEU A 179 -7.75 8.73 -7.51
CA LEU A 179 -7.04 9.99 -7.31
C LEU A 179 -5.53 9.74 -7.40
N ASP A 180 -4.80 10.73 -7.91
CA ASP A 180 -3.34 10.67 -8.10
C ASP A 180 -2.53 11.14 -6.88
N ALA A 181 -3.18 11.82 -5.95
CA ALA A 181 -2.63 12.30 -4.68
C ALA A 181 -3.36 11.64 -3.49
N ILE A 182 -2.83 11.85 -2.29
CA ILE A 182 -3.39 11.36 -1.03
C ILE A 182 -4.00 12.54 -0.28
N TYR A 183 -5.25 12.41 0.13
CA TYR A 183 -6.04 13.44 0.79
C TYR A 183 -6.54 12.95 2.15
N THR A 184 -6.75 13.87 3.09
CA THR A 184 -7.59 13.57 4.26
C THR A 184 -9.04 13.41 3.81
N PHE A 185 -9.78 12.54 4.49
CA PHE A 185 -11.22 12.38 4.27
C PHE A 185 -11.97 12.96 5.46
N THR A 186 -12.91 13.86 5.21
CA THR A 186 -13.66 14.61 6.25
C THR A 186 -15.10 14.15 6.42
N GLY A 187 -15.56 13.22 5.57
CA GLY A 187 -16.90 12.64 5.64
C GLY A 187 -17.03 11.54 6.68
N GLU A 188 -18.23 10.98 6.79
CA GLU A 188 -18.49 9.77 7.59
C GLU A 188 -18.01 8.53 6.82
N ALA A 189 -17.11 7.72 7.42
CA ALA A 189 -16.52 6.51 6.86
C ALA A 189 -17.30 5.24 7.22
#